data_ebcd485f04cb4084cbbae03ac863396f
#
_entry.id   ebcd485f04cb4084cbbae03ac863396f
#
_cell.length_a   1.000
_cell.length_b   1.000
_cell.length_c   1.000
_cell.angle_alpha   90.00
_cell.angle_beta   90.00
_cell.angle_gamma   90.00
#
_symmetry.space_group_name_H-M   'P 1'
#
loop_
_entity.id
_entity.type
_entity.pdbx_description
1 polymer ?
#
loop_
_entity_poly.entity_id
_entity_poly.type
_entity_poly.pdbx_seq_one_letter_code
_entity_poly.pdbx_strand_id
1 'polypeptide(L)'
;MARAEAGTGTGHAVGSTAIPQRWTLDPAGDWHYWWISLMVLPILYNWVVLILRCCFPEVQEAHVGLWRGLDGLSDALYLLDIAVRLHTGFLEDGILVQDISRTRRRYLCSWSFPWDVAAVLPTELLCLLPGVPGVPGVPAARANRCLRAPRLFEAFDQCETRTGWPNTFRVAKLMMYLVLGIHWHGCLYFALSARLGLGTDPWVCPAFARPLRRYLHSFYFSTLVLAMVGDTPAPQREEEFLFTIAGFLLAVLGFATITGSISAVIANLSAADATFYPDTGPVRRYLWARGVGGQLARRVARWHQHLRMQRKLPVERAVLQHLPRGLRAEVAASVHLPALRRVGLFHGWGHEVLRQLVLRLRPQVFGPGEFVCRRGDVGHEMYFIREGRLAVVAEDGVTQLAVLGEGLYFGEISLINIKGNTAGNRRTANILSIGYSDLFCLGKEDLAEVLAEFPHARTAMEAKGRELLLGMGRLDTGAEAAAAAAEAEAERQLQGLEVALEGLQTRAARLLAQLEASALRMALRIQRLEGQLHLRTGTPQDTESNRDAGSPQGP
;
A
#
# COMPACT_ATOMS: atom_id res chain seq x y z
N MET A 1 38.77 46.23 -8.91
CA MET A 1 39.78 45.34 -9.48
C MET A 1 40.05 44.20 -8.51
N ALA A 2 39.44 43.08 -8.69
CA ALA A 2 39.87 41.77 -8.20
C ALA A 2 39.03 40.71 -8.93
N ARG A 3 39.69 39.92 -9.70
CA ARG A 3 39.18 38.87 -10.62
C ARG A 3 38.78 37.65 -9.77
N ALA A 4 37.54 37.20 -9.91
CA ALA A 4 37.11 35.91 -9.38
C ALA A 4 37.53 34.81 -10.37
N GLU A 5 38.33 33.86 -9.88
CA GLU A 5 38.68 32.64 -10.59
C GLU A 5 37.51 31.65 -10.50
N ALA A 6 36.99 31.28 -11.67
CA ALA A 6 36.00 30.23 -11.82
C ALA A 6 36.70 28.86 -11.73
N GLY A 7 36.48 28.16 -10.64
CA GLY A 7 36.83 26.74 -10.53
C GLY A 7 35.91 25.88 -11.37
N THR A 8 36.44 25.35 -12.47
CA THR A 8 35.80 24.34 -13.30
C THR A 8 35.75 23.01 -12.59
N GLY A 9 34.68 22.74 -11.88
CA GLY A 9 34.31 21.40 -11.44
C GLY A 9 33.85 20.58 -12.64
N THR A 10 34.74 19.71 -13.13
CA THR A 10 34.38 18.66 -14.08
C THR A 10 33.46 17.65 -13.42
N GLY A 11 32.15 17.96 -13.45
CA GLY A 11 31.13 16.95 -13.23
C GLY A 11 31.25 15.89 -14.33
N HIS A 12 31.71 14.69 -13.95
CA HIS A 12 31.51 13.51 -14.77
C HIS A 12 30.00 13.36 -15.01
N ALA A 13 29.53 13.89 -16.14
CA ALA A 13 28.29 13.43 -16.74
C ALA A 13 28.50 11.94 -17.01
N VAL A 14 27.91 11.10 -16.16
CA VAL A 14 27.65 9.72 -16.49
C VAL A 14 26.87 9.76 -17.79
N GLY A 15 27.58 9.48 -18.86
CA GLY A 15 27.01 9.42 -20.20
C GLY A 15 25.82 8.45 -20.14
N SER A 16 24.63 8.99 -20.25
CA SER A 16 23.46 8.25 -20.65
C SER A 16 23.79 7.68 -22.04
N THR A 17 24.44 6.51 -22.06
CA THR A 17 24.43 5.67 -23.23
C THR A 17 22.96 5.36 -23.48
N ALA A 18 22.36 6.03 -24.44
CA ALA A 18 21.06 5.70 -24.98
C ALA A 18 21.15 4.24 -25.46
N ILE A 19 20.84 3.31 -24.56
CA ILE A 19 20.64 1.91 -24.88
C ILE A 19 19.53 1.93 -25.93
N PRO A 20 19.73 1.36 -27.13
CA PRO A 20 18.70 1.36 -28.15
C PRO A 20 17.44 0.79 -27.50
N GLN A 21 16.36 1.55 -27.58
CA GLN A 21 15.04 1.26 -27.01
C GLN A 21 14.55 -0.05 -27.62
N ARG A 22 14.98 -1.16 -27.07
CA ARG A 22 14.59 -2.50 -27.50
C ARG A 22 13.17 -2.69 -26.99
N TRP A 23 12.28 -3.07 -27.86
CA TRP A 23 10.85 -3.24 -27.66
C TRP A 23 10.55 -4.33 -26.63
N THR A 24 10.81 -4.05 -25.38
CA THR A 24 10.42 -4.88 -24.24
C THR A 24 9.21 -4.27 -23.58
N LEU A 25 8.20 -5.09 -23.39
CA LEU A 25 6.94 -4.70 -22.75
C LEU A 25 7.10 -4.76 -21.24
N ASP A 26 6.65 -3.72 -20.57
CA ASP A 26 6.57 -3.68 -19.11
C ASP A 26 5.39 -4.58 -18.65
N PRO A 27 5.64 -5.61 -17.82
CA PRO A 27 4.59 -6.47 -17.28
C PRO A 27 3.59 -5.70 -16.38
N ALA A 28 4.00 -4.57 -15.78
CA ALA A 28 3.14 -3.70 -15.00
C ALA A 28 2.41 -2.63 -15.83
N GLY A 29 2.75 -2.50 -17.12
CA GLY A 29 2.21 -1.49 -18.02
C GLY A 29 0.73 -1.71 -18.38
N ASP A 30 0.02 -0.63 -18.72
CA ASP A 30 -1.39 -0.69 -19.08
C ASP A 30 -1.65 -1.48 -20.35
N TRP A 31 -0.72 -1.39 -21.34
CA TRP A 31 -0.84 -2.15 -22.58
C TRP A 31 -0.87 -3.65 -22.32
N HIS A 32 0.03 -4.17 -21.45
CA HIS A 32 0.10 -5.58 -21.08
C HIS A 32 -1.17 -6.03 -20.34
N TYR A 33 -1.72 -5.20 -19.49
CA TYR A 33 -3.01 -5.46 -18.83
C TYR A 33 -4.15 -5.62 -19.81
N TRP A 34 -4.29 -4.69 -20.78
CA TRP A 34 -5.33 -4.78 -21.80
C TRP A 34 -5.14 -5.99 -22.71
N TRP A 35 -3.87 -6.32 -23.04
CA TRP A 35 -3.57 -7.53 -23.82
C TRP A 35 -4.01 -8.80 -23.11
N ILE A 36 -3.64 -8.99 -21.84
CA ILE A 36 -4.04 -10.17 -21.06
C ILE A 36 -5.56 -10.23 -20.91
N SER A 37 -6.23 -9.10 -20.68
CA SER A 37 -7.69 -9.03 -20.59
C SER A 37 -8.36 -9.44 -21.90
N LEU A 38 -7.79 -9.07 -23.06
CA LEU A 38 -8.26 -9.51 -24.38
C LEU A 38 -8.15 -11.03 -24.54
N MET A 39 -7.08 -11.64 -24.00
CA MET A 39 -6.84 -13.08 -24.10
C MET A 39 -7.88 -13.92 -23.34
N VAL A 40 -8.63 -13.33 -22.42
CA VAL A 40 -9.75 -14.00 -21.74
C VAL A 40 -10.81 -14.48 -22.76
N LEU A 41 -11.09 -13.70 -23.80
CA LEU A 41 -12.12 -14.00 -24.78
C LEU A 41 -11.87 -15.30 -25.57
N PRO A 42 -10.70 -15.51 -26.21
CA PRO A 42 -10.43 -16.75 -26.93
C PRO A 42 -10.33 -17.97 -26.01
N ILE A 43 -9.91 -17.80 -24.75
CA ILE A 43 -9.88 -18.90 -23.79
C ILE A 43 -11.29 -19.31 -23.41
N LEU A 44 -12.14 -18.38 -23.04
CA LEU A 44 -13.55 -18.67 -22.71
C LEU A 44 -14.30 -19.21 -23.92
N TYR A 45 -14.03 -18.70 -25.14
CA TYR A 45 -14.57 -19.27 -26.38
C TYR A 45 -14.26 -20.77 -26.49
N ASN A 46 -13.00 -21.14 -26.30
CA ASN A 46 -12.62 -22.56 -26.39
C ASN A 46 -13.25 -23.38 -25.24
N TRP A 47 -13.34 -22.85 -24.04
CA TRP A 47 -13.92 -23.57 -22.91
C TRP A 47 -15.44 -23.76 -22.99
N VAL A 48 -16.14 -22.86 -23.66
CA VAL A 48 -17.60 -22.95 -23.83
C VAL A 48 -17.95 -23.56 -25.17
N VAL A 49 -17.53 -22.93 -26.26
CA VAL A 49 -18.01 -23.27 -27.59
C VAL A 49 -17.40 -24.58 -28.12
N LEU A 50 -16.11 -24.81 -27.83
CA LEU A 50 -15.46 -26.06 -28.28
C LEU A 50 -16.13 -27.28 -27.64
N ILE A 51 -16.39 -27.25 -26.35
CA ILE A 51 -17.03 -28.36 -25.63
C ILE A 51 -18.47 -28.55 -26.09
N LEU A 52 -19.21 -27.45 -26.31
CA LEU A 52 -20.55 -27.51 -26.89
C LEU A 52 -20.54 -28.22 -28.25
N ARG A 53 -19.62 -27.86 -29.13
CA ARG A 53 -19.49 -28.44 -30.46
C ARG A 53 -19.08 -29.91 -30.44
N CYS A 54 -18.28 -30.31 -29.43
CA CYS A 54 -17.92 -31.73 -29.24
C CYS A 54 -19.15 -32.59 -28.90
N CYS A 55 -20.07 -32.06 -28.12
CA CYS A 55 -21.23 -32.80 -27.64
C CYS A 55 -22.43 -32.71 -28.58
N PHE A 56 -22.55 -31.61 -29.35
CA PHE A 56 -23.66 -31.34 -30.27
C PHE A 56 -23.15 -31.17 -31.70
N PRO A 57 -22.94 -32.29 -32.46
CA PRO A 57 -22.39 -32.21 -33.80
C PRO A 57 -23.25 -31.41 -34.79
N GLU A 58 -24.55 -31.36 -34.58
CA GLU A 58 -25.48 -30.56 -35.39
C GLU A 58 -25.14 -29.05 -35.37
N VAL A 59 -24.64 -28.53 -34.23
CA VAL A 59 -24.20 -27.14 -34.09
C VAL A 59 -22.92 -26.90 -34.90
N GLN A 60 -22.05 -27.91 -34.99
CA GLN A 60 -20.84 -27.86 -35.79
C GLN A 60 -21.18 -27.79 -37.29
N GLU A 61 -22.11 -28.64 -37.76
CA GLU A 61 -22.48 -28.77 -39.18
C GLU A 61 -23.24 -27.53 -39.67
N ALA A 62 -24.06 -26.89 -38.81
CA ALA A 62 -24.90 -25.76 -39.22
C ALA A 62 -24.08 -24.52 -39.66
N HIS A 63 -22.88 -24.30 -39.12
CA HIS A 63 -22.10 -23.07 -39.35
C HIS A 63 -20.60 -23.33 -39.46
N VAL A 64 -20.17 -24.32 -40.24
CA VAL A 64 -18.76 -24.73 -40.35
C VAL A 64 -17.82 -23.58 -40.72
N GLY A 65 -18.23 -22.69 -41.62
CA GLY A 65 -17.41 -21.54 -42.04
C GLY A 65 -17.14 -20.55 -40.92
N LEU A 66 -18.18 -20.24 -40.12
CA LEU A 66 -18.06 -19.36 -38.95
C LEU A 66 -17.09 -19.95 -37.93
N TRP A 67 -17.26 -21.24 -37.62
CA TRP A 67 -16.41 -21.91 -36.63
C TRP A 67 -14.95 -21.96 -37.06
N ARG A 68 -14.66 -22.24 -38.34
CA ARG A 68 -13.29 -22.21 -38.87
C ARG A 68 -12.64 -20.81 -38.73
N GLY A 69 -13.43 -19.75 -39.00
CA GLY A 69 -12.98 -18.38 -38.85
C GLY A 69 -12.63 -18.04 -37.40
N LEU A 70 -13.52 -18.35 -36.45
CA LEU A 70 -13.32 -18.09 -35.02
C LEU A 70 -12.18 -18.95 -34.43
N ASP A 71 -12.10 -20.21 -34.84
CA ASP A 71 -11.02 -21.10 -34.46
C ASP A 71 -9.67 -20.59 -34.95
N GLY A 72 -9.56 -20.15 -36.21
CA GLY A 72 -8.36 -19.56 -36.78
C GLY A 72 -7.96 -18.25 -36.08
N LEU A 73 -8.94 -17.40 -35.75
CA LEU A 73 -8.71 -16.19 -34.99
C LEU A 73 -8.16 -16.50 -33.58
N SER A 74 -8.76 -17.49 -32.91
CA SER A 74 -8.29 -17.92 -31.57
C SER A 74 -6.84 -18.44 -31.62
N ASP A 75 -6.52 -19.26 -32.64
CA ASP A 75 -5.17 -19.80 -32.82
C ASP A 75 -4.15 -18.68 -33.14
N ALA A 76 -4.52 -17.72 -33.99
CA ALA A 76 -3.68 -16.55 -34.27
C ALA A 76 -3.42 -15.69 -33.01
N LEU A 77 -4.43 -15.48 -32.18
CA LEU A 77 -4.29 -14.77 -30.91
C LEU A 77 -3.37 -15.53 -29.95
N TYR A 78 -3.46 -16.85 -29.89
CA TYR A 78 -2.58 -17.67 -29.06
C TYR A 78 -1.11 -17.62 -29.52
N LEU A 79 -0.86 -17.64 -30.83
CA LEU A 79 0.49 -17.45 -31.38
C LEU A 79 1.04 -16.06 -31.08
N LEU A 80 0.20 -15.04 -31.22
CA LEU A 80 0.57 -13.67 -30.91
C LEU A 80 0.87 -13.49 -29.42
N ASP A 81 0.11 -14.16 -28.54
CA ASP A 81 0.38 -14.13 -27.09
C ASP A 81 1.74 -14.73 -26.73
N ILE A 82 2.14 -15.82 -27.38
CA ILE A 82 3.50 -16.37 -27.21
C ILE A 82 4.56 -15.35 -27.66
N ALA A 83 4.34 -14.66 -28.79
CA ALA A 83 5.24 -13.63 -29.27
C ALA A 83 5.32 -12.44 -28.30
N VAL A 84 4.19 -11.99 -27.75
CA VAL A 84 4.13 -10.95 -26.72
C VAL A 84 4.91 -11.38 -25.47
N ARG A 85 4.73 -12.60 -24.98
CA ARG A 85 5.46 -13.13 -23.82
C ARG A 85 6.98 -13.19 -24.03
N LEU A 86 7.44 -13.51 -25.24
CA LEU A 86 8.86 -13.48 -25.60
C LEU A 86 9.48 -12.08 -25.52
N HIS A 87 8.64 -11.03 -25.54
CA HIS A 87 9.06 -9.63 -25.45
C HIS A 87 8.65 -8.94 -24.12
N THR A 88 7.96 -9.64 -23.22
CA THR A 88 7.53 -9.10 -21.93
C THR A 88 8.68 -9.21 -20.94
N GLY A 89 9.17 -8.07 -20.44
CA GLY A 89 10.21 -7.98 -19.42
C GLY A 89 9.79 -8.64 -18.10
N PHE A 90 10.71 -8.77 -17.18
CA PHE A 90 10.45 -9.27 -15.83
C PHE A 90 11.23 -8.48 -14.79
N LEU A 91 10.76 -8.52 -13.55
CA LEU A 91 11.45 -7.89 -12.43
C LEU A 91 12.46 -8.87 -11.82
N GLU A 92 13.71 -8.41 -11.65
CA GLU A 92 14.76 -9.09 -10.92
C GLU A 92 15.29 -8.11 -9.86
N ASP A 93 15.23 -8.48 -8.59
CA ASP A 93 15.58 -7.61 -7.46
C ASP A 93 14.91 -6.22 -7.48
N GLY A 94 13.67 -6.16 -7.98
CA GLY A 94 12.91 -4.91 -8.08
C GLY A 94 13.26 -4.04 -9.30
N ILE A 95 14.22 -4.45 -10.14
CA ILE A 95 14.62 -3.74 -11.36
C ILE A 95 14.02 -4.44 -12.57
N LEU A 96 13.42 -3.67 -13.48
CA LEU A 96 12.87 -4.20 -14.72
C LEU A 96 14.00 -4.57 -15.69
N VAL A 97 14.17 -5.88 -15.95
CA VAL A 97 15.12 -6.38 -16.94
C VAL A 97 14.53 -6.22 -18.34
N GLN A 98 15.15 -5.36 -19.14
CA GLN A 98 14.74 -5.05 -20.52
C GLN A 98 15.60 -5.77 -21.59
N ASP A 99 16.43 -6.71 -21.21
CA ASP A 99 17.23 -7.48 -22.17
C ASP A 99 16.39 -8.62 -22.78
N ILE A 100 16.12 -8.51 -24.07
CA ILE A 100 15.34 -9.48 -24.84
C ILE A 100 15.95 -10.89 -24.77
N SER A 101 17.26 -11.02 -24.75
CA SER A 101 17.94 -12.32 -24.72
C SER A 101 17.68 -13.04 -23.38
N ARG A 102 17.76 -12.31 -22.27
CA ARG A 102 17.45 -12.81 -20.92
C ARG A 102 15.96 -13.14 -20.79
N THR A 103 15.08 -12.26 -21.27
CA THR A 103 13.63 -12.44 -21.24
C THR A 103 13.21 -13.69 -21.99
N ARG A 104 13.69 -13.88 -23.23
CA ARG A 104 13.41 -15.09 -24.03
C ARG A 104 13.91 -16.34 -23.33
N ARG A 105 15.13 -16.36 -22.84
CA ARG A 105 15.71 -17.52 -22.14
C ARG A 105 14.87 -17.89 -20.90
N ARG A 106 14.46 -16.90 -20.11
CA ARG A 106 13.63 -17.12 -18.93
C ARG A 106 12.28 -17.74 -19.29
N TYR A 107 11.60 -17.19 -20.31
CA TYR A 107 10.31 -17.74 -20.74
C TYR A 107 10.45 -19.14 -21.32
N LEU A 108 11.43 -19.40 -22.18
CA LEU A 108 11.69 -20.72 -22.76
C LEU A 108 12.03 -21.79 -21.71
N CYS A 109 12.70 -21.41 -20.61
CA CYS A 109 12.98 -22.30 -19.48
C CYS A 109 11.85 -22.34 -18.45
N SER A 110 10.78 -21.57 -18.62
CA SER A 110 9.62 -21.53 -17.70
C SER A 110 8.75 -22.75 -17.87
N TRP A 111 8.14 -23.20 -16.77
CA TRP A 111 7.12 -24.26 -16.77
C TRP A 111 5.90 -23.93 -17.67
N SER A 112 5.62 -22.64 -17.90
CA SER A 112 4.49 -22.20 -18.73
C SER A 112 4.71 -22.44 -20.23
N PHE A 113 5.95 -22.40 -20.72
CA PHE A 113 6.27 -22.51 -22.15
C PHE A 113 5.80 -23.83 -22.80
N PRO A 114 6.07 -25.03 -22.23
CA PRO A 114 5.60 -26.27 -22.83
C PRO A 114 4.07 -26.36 -22.92
N TRP A 115 3.34 -25.81 -21.93
CA TRP A 115 1.88 -25.75 -21.98
C TRP A 115 1.36 -24.79 -23.04
N ASP A 116 2.00 -23.64 -23.19
CA ASP A 116 1.66 -22.67 -24.23
C ASP A 116 1.90 -23.24 -25.63
N VAL A 117 2.99 -23.97 -25.84
CA VAL A 117 3.27 -24.66 -27.10
C VAL A 117 2.30 -25.80 -27.33
N ALA A 118 2.06 -26.65 -26.34
CA ALA A 118 1.11 -27.75 -26.44
C ALA A 118 -0.30 -27.26 -26.79
N ALA A 119 -0.72 -26.10 -26.24
CA ALA A 119 -2.01 -25.50 -26.53
C ALA A 119 -2.15 -25.00 -27.98
N VAL A 120 -1.06 -24.72 -28.68
CA VAL A 120 -1.09 -24.19 -30.06
C VAL A 120 -0.83 -25.28 -31.10
N LEU A 121 -0.29 -26.44 -30.69
CA LEU A 121 -0.03 -27.52 -31.61
C LEU A 121 -1.29 -27.89 -32.44
N PRO A 122 -1.19 -27.98 -33.76
CA PRO A 122 -2.31 -28.35 -34.63
C PRO A 122 -2.59 -29.85 -34.52
N THR A 123 -3.20 -30.27 -33.42
CA THR A 123 -3.53 -31.67 -33.14
C THR A 123 -4.55 -32.25 -34.15
N GLU A 124 -5.22 -31.38 -34.88
CA GLU A 124 -6.09 -31.78 -35.99
C GLU A 124 -5.32 -32.49 -37.12
N LEU A 125 -4.04 -32.15 -37.34
CA LEU A 125 -3.18 -32.79 -38.31
C LEU A 125 -2.85 -34.25 -37.94
N LEU A 126 -2.91 -34.61 -36.67
CA LEU A 126 -2.75 -35.99 -36.20
C LEU A 126 -3.92 -36.88 -36.66
N CYS A 127 -5.11 -36.32 -36.86
CA CYS A 127 -6.27 -37.03 -37.37
C CYS A 127 -6.17 -37.33 -38.88
N LEU A 128 -5.22 -36.74 -39.60
CA LEU A 128 -4.93 -37.02 -41.03
C LEU A 128 -3.96 -38.18 -41.21
N LEU A 129 -3.32 -38.69 -40.16
CA LEU A 129 -2.41 -39.82 -40.24
C LEU A 129 -3.19 -41.12 -40.44
N PRO A 130 -2.85 -41.95 -41.46
CA PRO A 130 -3.49 -43.23 -41.68
C PRO A 130 -3.21 -44.18 -40.51
N GLY A 131 -4.27 -44.65 -39.86
CA GLY A 131 -4.19 -45.57 -38.71
C GLY A 131 -4.64 -44.98 -37.36
N VAL A 132 -4.89 -43.67 -37.26
CA VAL A 132 -5.54 -43.07 -36.10
C VAL A 132 -7.06 -43.08 -36.32
N PRO A 133 -7.85 -43.74 -35.48
CA PRO A 133 -9.30 -43.68 -35.58
C PRO A 133 -9.78 -42.30 -35.14
N GLY A 134 -9.75 -41.34 -36.03
CA GLY A 134 -10.21 -39.98 -35.81
C GLY A 134 -11.03 -39.53 -37.00
N VAL A 135 -12.24 -39.07 -36.76
CA VAL A 135 -13.04 -38.46 -37.81
C VAL A 135 -12.49 -37.06 -38.11
N PRO A 136 -12.05 -36.78 -39.35
CA PRO A 136 -11.55 -35.45 -39.70
C PRO A 136 -12.62 -34.38 -39.42
N GLY A 137 -12.23 -33.33 -38.70
CA GLY A 137 -13.15 -32.22 -38.37
C GLY A 137 -13.86 -32.34 -37.02
N VAL A 138 -13.54 -33.34 -36.20
CA VAL A 138 -14.09 -33.43 -34.83
C VAL A 138 -13.49 -32.36 -33.95
N PRO A 139 -14.33 -31.50 -33.33
CA PRO A 139 -13.85 -30.43 -32.41
C PRO A 139 -13.00 -30.97 -31.26
N ALA A 140 -13.19 -32.21 -30.84
CA ALA A 140 -12.42 -32.88 -29.81
C ALA A 140 -10.90 -32.89 -30.06
N ALA A 141 -10.46 -32.92 -31.32
CA ALA A 141 -9.06 -32.85 -31.70
C ALA A 141 -8.42 -31.52 -31.26
N ARG A 142 -9.22 -30.48 -31.00
CA ARG A 142 -8.77 -29.16 -30.55
C ARG A 142 -8.76 -28.99 -29.01
N ALA A 143 -9.04 -30.05 -28.28
CA ALA A 143 -9.11 -29.97 -26.79
C ALA A 143 -7.85 -29.45 -26.13
N ASN A 144 -6.68 -29.57 -26.81
CA ASN A 144 -5.43 -28.99 -26.35
C ASN A 144 -5.48 -27.47 -26.15
N ARG A 145 -6.40 -26.73 -26.83
CA ARG A 145 -6.61 -25.27 -26.62
C ARG A 145 -7.05 -24.95 -25.21
N CYS A 146 -7.70 -25.90 -24.52
CA CYS A 146 -8.11 -25.71 -23.11
C CYS A 146 -6.94 -25.68 -22.13
N LEU A 147 -5.75 -26.13 -22.52
CA LEU A 147 -4.54 -26.09 -21.68
C LEU A 147 -4.06 -24.67 -21.34
N ARG A 148 -4.64 -23.63 -21.98
CA ARG A 148 -4.37 -22.22 -21.64
C ARG A 148 -5.08 -21.70 -20.37
N ALA A 149 -5.62 -22.58 -19.57
CA ALA A 149 -6.20 -22.24 -18.27
C ALA A 149 -5.32 -21.33 -17.36
N PRO A 150 -4.01 -21.56 -17.21
CA PRO A 150 -3.16 -20.71 -16.37
C PRO A 150 -3.18 -19.24 -16.80
N ARG A 151 -3.32 -18.97 -18.09
CA ARG A 151 -3.41 -17.61 -18.62
C ARG A 151 -4.69 -16.88 -18.20
N LEU A 152 -5.78 -17.62 -18.10
CA LEU A 152 -7.05 -17.08 -17.59
C LEU A 152 -6.95 -16.67 -16.12
N PHE A 153 -6.31 -17.51 -15.30
CA PHE A 153 -6.11 -17.19 -13.88
C PHE A 153 -5.21 -15.98 -13.71
N GLU A 154 -4.11 -15.89 -14.47
CA GLU A 154 -3.23 -14.71 -14.47
C GLU A 154 -3.99 -13.43 -14.85
N ALA A 155 -4.85 -13.49 -15.86
CA ALA A 155 -5.70 -12.37 -16.25
C ALA A 155 -6.63 -11.93 -15.13
N PHE A 156 -7.26 -12.88 -14.45
CA PHE A 156 -8.15 -12.57 -13.34
C PHE A 156 -7.42 -12.00 -12.14
N ASP A 157 -6.25 -12.49 -11.80
CA ASP A 157 -5.45 -11.95 -10.69
C ASP A 157 -5.00 -10.51 -10.99
N GLN A 158 -4.60 -10.20 -12.22
CA GLN A 158 -4.30 -8.84 -12.63
C GLN A 158 -5.53 -7.92 -12.64
N CYS A 159 -6.68 -8.42 -13.11
CA CYS A 159 -7.92 -7.65 -13.05
C CYS A 159 -8.35 -7.37 -11.61
N GLU A 160 -8.21 -8.34 -10.70
CA GLU A 160 -8.56 -8.19 -9.30
C GLU A 160 -7.71 -7.13 -8.60
N THR A 161 -6.41 -7.05 -8.92
CA THR A 161 -5.49 -6.07 -8.30
C THR A 161 -5.68 -4.64 -8.83
N ARG A 162 -6.11 -4.48 -10.08
CA ARG A 162 -6.29 -3.16 -10.72
C ARG A 162 -7.70 -2.59 -10.61
N THR A 163 -8.71 -3.44 -10.39
CA THR A 163 -10.09 -2.96 -10.26
C THR A 163 -10.31 -2.18 -8.97
N GLY A 164 -11.09 -1.11 -9.03
CA GLY A 164 -11.56 -0.40 -7.84
C GLY A 164 -12.57 -1.19 -7.00
N TRP A 165 -13.07 -2.33 -7.49
CA TRP A 165 -14.13 -3.13 -6.87
C TRP A 165 -13.74 -4.62 -6.77
N PRO A 166 -12.65 -4.95 -6.05
CA PRO A 166 -12.07 -6.30 -6.03
C PRO A 166 -13.06 -7.34 -5.50
N ASN A 167 -13.84 -7.01 -4.49
CA ASN A 167 -14.81 -7.94 -3.90
C ASN A 167 -15.94 -8.31 -4.86
N THR A 168 -16.47 -7.33 -5.62
CA THR A 168 -17.48 -7.57 -6.67
C THR A 168 -16.91 -8.44 -7.77
N PHE A 169 -15.65 -8.19 -8.16
CA PHE A 169 -14.97 -9.00 -9.18
C PHE A 169 -14.76 -10.45 -8.72
N ARG A 170 -14.41 -10.69 -7.44
CA ARG A 170 -14.30 -12.03 -6.86
C ARG A 170 -15.61 -12.80 -6.96
N VAL A 171 -16.72 -12.17 -6.60
CA VAL A 171 -18.05 -12.78 -6.72
C VAL A 171 -18.41 -13.08 -8.17
N ALA A 172 -18.18 -12.14 -9.09
CA ALA A 172 -18.41 -12.34 -10.52
C ALA A 172 -17.59 -13.50 -11.09
N LYS A 173 -16.31 -13.60 -10.72
CA LYS A 173 -15.41 -14.71 -11.09
C LYS A 173 -15.96 -16.06 -10.61
N LEU A 174 -16.45 -16.14 -9.38
CA LEU A 174 -17.05 -17.36 -8.82
C LEU A 174 -18.33 -17.76 -9.55
N MET A 175 -19.21 -16.79 -9.87
CA MET A 175 -20.42 -17.04 -10.64
C MET A 175 -20.09 -17.54 -12.05
N MET A 176 -19.07 -16.97 -12.68
CA MET A 176 -18.60 -17.45 -13.98
C MET A 176 -18.12 -18.90 -13.92
N TYR A 177 -17.33 -19.27 -12.89
CA TYR A 177 -16.88 -20.66 -12.72
C TYR A 177 -18.04 -21.61 -12.46
N LEU A 178 -19.03 -21.19 -11.69
CA LEU A 178 -20.25 -21.99 -11.49
C LEU A 178 -20.98 -22.23 -12.79
N VAL A 179 -21.25 -21.19 -13.58
CA VAL A 179 -21.94 -21.30 -14.87
C VAL A 179 -21.14 -22.18 -15.85
N LEU A 180 -19.82 -22.04 -15.86
CA LEU A 180 -18.94 -22.87 -16.68
C LEU A 180 -18.96 -24.34 -16.24
N GLY A 181 -18.96 -24.60 -14.93
CA GLY A 181 -19.10 -25.95 -14.39
C GLY A 181 -20.43 -26.60 -14.75
N ILE A 182 -21.53 -25.85 -14.65
CA ILE A 182 -22.86 -26.31 -15.07
C ILE A 182 -22.87 -26.62 -16.59
N HIS A 183 -22.27 -25.76 -17.40
CA HIS A 183 -22.14 -25.95 -18.83
C HIS A 183 -21.38 -27.25 -19.19
N TRP A 184 -20.21 -27.46 -18.56
CA TRP A 184 -19.41 -28.66 -18.82
C TRP A 184 -20.12 -29.94 -18.39
N HIS A 185 -20.71 -29.91 -17.18
CA HIS A 185 -21.48 -31.03 -16.65
C HIS A 185 -22.70 -31.32 -17.55
N GLY A 186 -23.39 -30.28 -18.04
CA GLY A 186 -24.52 -30.44 -18.98
C GLY A 186 -24.12 -31.00 -20.32
N CYS A 187 -22.99 -30.61 -20.87
CA CYS A 187 -22.45 -31.18 -22.09
C CYS A 187 -22.08 -32.67 -21.89
N LEU A 188 -21.45 -33.00 -20.74
CA LEU A 188 -21.09 -34.38 -20.41
C LEU A 188 -22.32 -35.27 -20.18
N TYR A 189 -23.36 -34.74 -19.48
CA TYR A 189 -24.64 -35.42 -19.32
C TYR A 189 -25.28 -35.74 -20.68
N PHE A 190 -25.30 -34.77 -21.61
CA PHE A 190 -25.83 -35.01 -22.93
C PHE A 190 -25.00 -36.06 -23.72
N ALA A 191 -23.69 -36.00 -23.66
CA ALA A 191 -22.81 -36.97 -24.31
C ALA A 191 -23.04 -38.39 -23.78
N LEU A 192 -23.23 -38.53 -22.46
CA LEU A 192 -23.58 -39.83 -21.85
C LEU A 192 -24.96 -40.27 -22.27
N SER A 193 -25.96 -39.37 -22.22
CA SER A 193 -27.33 -39.68 -22.68
C SER A 193 -27.40 -40.11 -24.15
N ALA A 194 -26.59 -39.50 -25.01
CA ALA A 194 -26.51 -39.86 -26.42
C ALA A 194 -25.91 -41.27 -26.63
N ARG A 195 -24.99 -41.71 -25.76
CA ARG A 195 -24.42 -43.07 -25.79
C ARG A 195 -25.39 -44.13 -25.26
N LEU A 196 -26.15 -43.78 -24.21
CA LEU A 196 -27.13 -44.69 -23.60
C LEU A 196 -28.41 -44.84 -24.46
N GLY A 197 -28.67 -43.90 -25.37
CA GLY A 197 -29.85 -43.83 -26.21
C GLY A 197 -30.85 -42.79 -25.71
N LEU A 198 -31.04 -41.72 -26.50
CA LEU A 198 -31.92 -40.60 -26.16
C LEU A 198 -33.36 -41.05 -25.94
N GLY A 199 -33.96 -40.70 -24.79
CA GLY A 199 -35.35 -41.00 -24.45
C GLY A 199 -35.65 -42.44 -24.06
N THR A 200 -34.65 -43.27 -23.77
CA THR A 200 -34.86 -44.67 -23.34
C THR A 200 -35.40 -44.74 -21.91
N ASP A 201 -34.93 -43.87 -21.03
CA ASP A 201 -35.25 -43.83 -19.62
C ASP A 201 -35.62 -42.43 -19.17
N PRO A 202 -36.34 -42.24 -18.04
CA PRO A 202 -36.69 -40.90 -17.52
C PRO A 202 -35.48 -40.06 -17.13
N TRP A 203 -34.33 -40.70 -16.80
CA TRP A 203 -33.09 -39.99 -16.45
C TRP A 203 -32.36 -39.48 -17.69
N VAL A 204 -32.39 -40.18 -18.78
CA VAL A 204 -31.72 -39.84 -20.05
C VAL A 204 -32.40 -38.67 -20.73
N CYS A 205 -31.62 -37.80 -21.39
CA CYS A 205 -32.16 -36.67 -22.14
C CYS A 205 -33.20 -37.10 -23.16
N PRO A 206 -34.41 -36.53 -23.16
CA PRO A 206 -35.42 -36.85 -24.15
C PRO A 206 -34.99 -36.53 -25.59
N ALA A 207 -35.53 -37.29 -26.57
CA ALA A 207 -35.21 -37.14 -27.98
C ALA A 207 -35.87 -35.90 -28.60
N PHE A 208 -35.46 -34.69 -28.21
CA PHE A 208 -35.96 -33.45 -28.79
C PHE A 208 -35.43 -33.22 -30.20
N ALA A 209 -36.26 -32.68 -31.10
CA ALA A 209 -35.88 -32.39 -32.48
C ALA A 209 -34.88 -31.24 -32.63
N ARG A 210 -34.94 -30.21 -31.72
CA ARG A 210 -34.11 -29.01 -31.83
C ARG A 210 -32.86 -29.10 -30.93
N PRO A 211 -31.64 -28.88 -31.45
CA PRO A 211 -30.40 -28.96 -30.67
C PRO A 211 -30.38 -27.99 -29.46
N LEU A 212 -30.91 -26.78 -29.65
CA LEU A 212 -31.01 -25.80 -28.55
C LEU A 212 -31.85 -26.33 -27.39
N ARG A 213 -32.95 -27.04 -27.67
CA ARG A 213 -33.81 -27.59 -26.61
C ARG A 213 -33.13 -28.74 -25.87
N ARG A 214 -32.31 -29.56 -26.55
CA ARG A 214 -31.47 -30.61 -25.94
C ARG A 214 -30.43 -29.99 -25.02
N TYR A 215 -29.76 -28.94 -25.49
CA TYR A 215 -28.78 -28.21 -24.69
C TYR A 215 -29.41 -27.56 -23.44
N LEU A 216 -30.51 -26.83 -23.60
CA LEU A 216 -31.19 -26.19 -22.47
C LEU A 216 -31.71 -27.22 -21.46
N HIS A 217 -32.22 -28.37 -21.90
CA HIS A 217 -32.63 -29.46 -21.01
C HIS A 217 -31.42 -30.01 -20.22
N SER A 218 -30.30 -30.27 -20.90
CA SER A 218 -29.08 -30.78 -20.28
C SER A 218 -28.48 -29.77 -19.32
N PHE A 219 -28.52 -28.48 -19.66
CA PHE A 219 -28.08 -27.38 -18.81
C PHE A 219 -28.98 -27.26 -17.56
N TYR A 220 -30.31 -27.38 -17.75
CA TYR A 220 -31.27 -27.36 -16.63
C TYR A 220 -31.05 -28.56 -15.69
N PHE A 221 -30.94 -29.79 -16.22
CA PHE A 221 -30.62 -30.98 -15.42
C PHE A 221 -29.33 -30.76 -14.59
N SER A 222 -28.28 -30.25 -15.22
CA SER A 222 -27.02 -29.97 -14.55
C SER A 222 -27.12 -28.87 -13.53
N THR A 223 -27.98 -27.88 -13.73
CA THR A 223 -28.27 -26.86 -12.74
C THR A 223 -28.95 -27.47 -11.52
N LEU A 224 -29.90 -28.36 -11.68
CA LEU A 224 -30.55 -29.06 -10.54
C LEU A 224 -29.53 -29.85 -9.72
N VAL A 225 -28.62 -30.58 -10.39
CA VAL A 225 -27.60 -31.40 -9.73
C VAL A 225 -26.56 -30.49 -9.02
N LEU A 226 -25.92 -29.56 -9.73
CA LEU A 226 -24.79 -28.80 -9.20
C LEU A 226 -25.21 -27.66 -8.28
N ALA A 227 -26.38 -27.07 -8.47
CA ALA A 227 -26.90 -26.07 -7.53
C ALA A 227 -27.68 -26.69 -6.37
N MET A 228 -27.90 -28.01 -6.38
CA MET A 228 -28.62 -28.74 -5.31
C MET A 228 -30.04 -28.20 -5.03
N VAL A 229 -30.74 -27.71 -6.07
CA VAL A 229 -32.01 -26.96 -5.90
C VAL A 229 -33.26 -27.77 -6.19
N GLY A 230 -33.16 -28.96 -6.83
CA GLY A 230 -34.34 -29.69 -7.23
C GLY A 230 -34.19 -31.19 -7.32
N ASP A 231 -35.31 -31.87 -7.49
CA ASP A 231 -35.34 -33.32 -7.68
C ASP A 231 -34.92 -33.67 -9.11
N THR A 232 -34.04 -34.64 -9.20
CA THR A 232 -33.63 -35.24 -10.48
C THR A 232 -34.32 -36.59 -10.66
N PRO A 233 -34.64 -37.00 -11.89
CA PRO A 233 -35.16 -38.33 -12.16
C PRO A 233 -34.23 -39.41 -11.59
N ALA A 234 -34.79 -40.44 -10.98
CA ALA A 234 -34.02 -41.51 -10.40
C ALA A 234 -33.21 -42.25 -11.44
N PRO A 235 -31.91 -42.47 -11.27
CA PRO A 235 -31.08 -43.24 -12.17
C PRO A 235 -31.47 -44.72 -12.10
N GLN A 236 -31.39 -45.39 -13.24
CA GLN A 236 -31.75 -46.81 -13.36
C GLN A 236 -30.56 -47.70 -13.72
N ARG A 237 -29.56 -47.16 -14.43
CA ARG A 237 -28.36 -47.87 -14.88
C ARG A 237 -27.13 -47.53 -14.00
N GLU A 238 -26.17 -48.43 -13.98
CA GLU A 238 -24.94 -48.23 -13.18
C GLU A 238 -24.17 -46.97 -13.57
N GLU A 239 -24.08 -46.67 -14.86
CA GLU A 239 -23.41 -45.47 -15.39
C GLU A 239 -24.11 -44.19 -14.94
N GLU A 240 -25.44 -44.19 -14.85
CA GLU A 240 -26.25 -43.05 -14.40
C GLU A 240 -26.06 -42.82 -12.90
N PHE A 241 -26.01 -43.89 -12.10
CA PHE A 241 -25.69 -43.79 -10.68
C PHE A 241 -24.30 -43.18 -10.47
N LEU A 242 -23.28 -43.70 -11.20
CA LEU A 242 -21.91 -43.19 -11.07
C LEU A 242 -21.81 -41.72 -11.47
N PHE A 243 -22.45 -41.32 -12.57
CA PHE A 243 -22.49 -39.94 -13.03
C PHE A 243 -23.17 -39.01 -11.99
N THR A 244 -24.30 -39.43 -11.47
CA THR A 244 -25.08 -38.67 -10.50
C THR A 244 -24.31 -38.51 -9.18
N ILE A 245 -23.68 -39.59 -8.67
CA ILE A 245 -22.84 -39.54 -7.47
C ILE A 245 -21.65 -38.59 -7.68
N ALA A 246 -20.96 -38.68 -8.81
CA ALA A 246 -19.86 -37.78 -9.15
C ALA A 246 -20.32 -36.31 -9.22
N GLY A 247 -21.51 -36.09 -9.83
CA GLY A 247 -22.15 -34.77 -9.88
C GLY A 247 -22.45 -34.20 -8.49
N PHE A 248 -23.01 -34.99 -7.58
CA PHE A 248 -23.30 -34.57 -6.21
C PHE A 248 -22.02 -34.29 -5.40
N LEU A 249 -20.98 -35.12 -5.54
CA LEU A 249 -19.69 -34.83 -4.90
C LEU A 249 -19.09 -33.52 -5.40
N LEU A 250 -19.14 -33.30 -6.73
CA LEU A 250 -18.69 -32.04 -7.31
C LEU A 250 -19.52 -30.85 -6.82
N ALA A 251 -20.84 -31.03 -6.69
CA ALA A 251 -21.76 -30.02 -6.17
C ALA A 251 -21.42 -29.62 -4.73
N VAL A 252 -21.19 -30.59 -3.85
CA VAL A 252 -20.81 -30.35 -2.45
C VAL A 252 -19.49 -29.57 -2.36
N LEU A 253 -18.47 -29.98 -3.12
CA LEU A 253 -17.18 -29.28 -3.17
C LEU A 253 -17.34 -27.86 -3.73
N GLY A 254 -18.13 -27.70 -4.80
CA GLY A 254 -18.43 -26.41 -5.40
C GLY A 254 -19.15 -25.48 -4.42
N PHE A 255 -20.19 -25.99 -3.75
CA PHE A 255 -20.96 -25.23 -2.76
C PHE A 255 -20.08 -24.79 -1.59
N ALA A 256 -19.26 -25.70 -1.04
CA ALA A 256 -18.33 -25.38 0.03
C ALA A 256 -17.34 -24.28 -0.37
N THR A 257 -16.78 -24.36 -1.58
CA THR A 257 -15.83 -23.37 -2.12
C THR A 257 -16.49 -22.00 -2.31
N ILE A 258 -17.69 -21.97 -2.89
CA ILE A 258 -18.45 -20.73 -3.11
C ILE A 258 -18.82 -20.08 -1.78
N THR A 259 -19.36 -20.86 -0.84
CA THR A 259 -19.76 -20.35 0.49
C THR A 259 -18.57 -19.83 1.26
N GLY A 260 -17.44 -20.56 1.25
CA GLY A 260 -16.20 -20.11 1.87
C GLY A 260 -15.67 -18.80 1.27
N SER A 261 -15.69 -18.70 -0.05
CA SER A 261 -15.25 -17.50 -0.77
C SER A 261 -16.16 -16.28 -0.51
N ILE A 262 -17.48 -16.48 -0.49
CA ILE A 262 -18.44 -15.42 -0.15
C ILE A 262 -18.25 -14.98 1.30
N SER A 263 -18.09 -15.93 2.23
CA SER A 263 -17.80 -15.63 3.63
C SER A 263 -16.52 -14.80 3.80
N ALA A 264 -15.47 -15.13 3.06
CA ALA A 264 -14.23 -14.36 3.04
C ALA A 264 -14.43 -12.93 2.49
N VAL A 265 -15.23 -12.78 1.43
CA VAL A 265 -15.58 -11.45 0.88
C VAL A 265 -16.35 -10.61 1.91
N ILE A 266 -17.34 -11.21 2.60
CA ILE A 266 -18.12 -10.53 3.64
C ILE A 266 -17.22 -10.15 4.82
N ALA A 267 -16.33 -11.05 5.24
CA ALA A 267 -15.37 -10.78 6.31
C ALA A 267 -14.42 -9.63 5.94
N ASN A 268 -13.92 -9.60 4.71
CA ASN A 268 -13.07 -8.51 4.21
C ASN A 268 -13.80 -7.16 4.16
N LEU A 269 -15.07 -7.14 3.75
CA LEU A 269 -15.90 -5.93 3.77
C LEU A 269 -16.11 -5.44 5.20
N SER A 270 -16.46 -6.36 6.11
CA SER A 270 -16.64 -6.04 7.52
C SER A 270 -15.35 -5.59 8.20
N ALA A 271 -14.21 -6.18 7.85
CA ALA A 271 -12.90 -5.78 8.37
C ALA A 271 -12.49 -4.38 7.87
N ALA A 272 -12.76 -4.06 6.61
CA ALA A 272 -12.54 -2.72 6.06
C ALA A 272 -13.38 -1.68 6.81
N ASP A 273 -14.67 -1.94 6.99
CA ASP A 273 -15.56 -1.06 7.75
C ASP A 273 -15.12 -0.93 9.22
N ALA A 274 -14.67 -2.01 9.85
CA ALA A 274 -14.17 -2.00 11.23
C ALA A 274 -12.87 -1.19 11.39
N THR A 275 -12.02 -1.20 10.38
CA THR A 275 -10.78 -0.39 10.38
C THR A 275 -11.08 1.10 10.28
N PHE A 276 -12.09 1.48 9.49
CA PHE A 276 -12.48 2.88 9.32
C PHE A 276 -13.39 3.38 10.44
N TYR A 277 -14.27 2.54 10.96
CA TYR A 277 -15.25 2.91 11.97
C TYR A 277 -15.15 1.96 13.17
N PRO A 278 -14.53 2.39 14.27
CA PRO A 278 -14.42 1.56 15.45
C PRO A 278 -15.80 1.14 15.95
N ASP A 279 -15.91 -0.12 16.36
CA ASP A 279 -17.16 -0.67 16.87
C ASP A 279 -17.63 0.13 18.09
N THR A 280 -18.87 0.60 18.04
CA THR A 280 -19.51 1.35 19.14
C THR A 280 -19.97 0.46 20.28
N GLY A 281 -20.02 -0.85 20.08
CA GLY A 281 -20.47 -1.83 21.06
C GLY A 281 -19.68 -1.83 22.37
N PRO A 282 -18.33 -1.87 22.31
CA PRO A 282 -17.51 -1.81 23.52
C PRO A 282 -17.69 -0.52 24.31
N VAL A 283 -17.74 0.64 23.62
CA VAL A 283 -17.95 1.94 24.26
C VAL A 283 -19.31 2.00 24.94
N ARG A 284 -20.37 1.54 24.26
CA ARG A 284 -21.73 1.50 24.80
C ARG A 284 -21.85 0.57 26.02
N ARG A 285 -21.21 -0.62 25.98
CA ARG A 285 -21.15 -1.53 27.12
C ARG A 285 -20.40 -0.93 28.31
N TYR A 286 -19.27 -0.25 28.04
CA TYR A 286 -18.52 0.44 29.09
C TYR A 286 -19.36 1.55 29.76
N LEU A 287 -20.02 2.41 28.97
CA LEU A 287 -20.87 3.48 29.48
C LEU A 287 -22.02 2.92 30.36
N TRP A 288 -22.64 1.82 29.93
CA TRP A 288 -23.67 1.15 30.66
C TRP A 288 -23.15 0.52 31.97
N ALA A 289 -22.04 -0.22 31.91
CA ALA A 289 -21.42 -0.88 33.06
C ALA A 289 -20.94 0.11 34.14
N ARG A 290 -20.58 1.32 33.74
CA ARG A 290 -20.15 2.41 34.65
C ARG A 290 -21.29 3.31 35.10
N GLY A 291 -22.52 3.07 34.71
CA GLY A 291 -23.68 3.87 35.11
C GLY A 291 -23.61 5.31 34.60
N VAL A 292 -22.96 5.57 33.45
CA VAL A 292 -22.79 6.90 32.90
C VAL A 292 -24.16 7.48 32.51
N GLY A 293 -24.44 8.73 32.92
CA GLY A 293 -25.73 9.39 32.71
C GLY A 293 -26.20 9.39 31.26
N GLY A 294 -27.50 9.16 31.04
CA GLY A 294 -28.09 8.98 29.71
C GLY A 294 -27.92 10.15 28.74
N GLN A 295 -27.64 11.36 29.22
CA GLN A 295 -27.34 12.53 28.38
C GLN A 295 -25.98 12.40 27.71
N LEU A 296 -24.93 12.00 28.47
CA LEU A 296 -23.59 11.81 27.95
C LEU A 296 -23.54 10.61 27.01
N ALA A 297 -24.20 9.49 27.35
CA ALA A 297 -24.32 8.33 26.48
C ALA A 297 -24.95 8.65 25.12
N ARG A 298 -26.03 9.46 25.13
CA ARG A 298 -26.69 9.92 23.88
C ARG A 298 -25.79 10.86 23.06
N ARG A 299 -24.98 11.70 23.71
CA ARG A 299 -24.05 12.60 23.03
C ARG A 299 -22.93 11.79 22.35
N VAL A 300 -22.36 10.80 23.02
CA VAL A 300 -21.38 9.87 22.44
C VAL A 300 -21.95 9.10 21.26
N ALA A 301 -23.17 8.59 21.38
CA ALA A 301 -23.84 7.88 20.29
C ALA A 301 -24.06 8.76 19.06
N ARG A 302 -24.50 10.02 19.24
CA ARG A 302 -24.69 11.00 18.14
C ARG A 302 -23.36 11.37 17.48
N TRP A 303 -22.29 11.50 18.25
CA TRP A 303 -20.96 11.76 17.73
C TRP A 303 -20.45 10.61 16.83
N HIS A 304 -20.58 9.37 17.29
CA HIS A 304 -20.25 8.20 16.49
C HIS A 304 -21.09 8.09 15.21
N GLN A 305 -22.38 8.38 15.32
CA GLN A 305 -23.27 8.38 14.16
C GLN A 305 -22.86 9.44 13.13
N HIS A 306 -22.48 10.63 13.57
CA HIS A 306 -21.99 11.69 12.69
C HIS A 306 -20.74 11.26 11.95
N LEU A 307 -19.73 10.72 12.65
CA LEU A 307 -18.49 10.23 12.02
C LEU A 307 -18.79 9.19 10.94
N ARG A 308 -19.69 8.26 11.23
CA ARG A 308 -20.07 7.19 10.29
C ARG A 308 -20.79 7.73 9.05
N MET A 309 -21.76 8.64 9.26
CA MET A 309 -22.54 9.22 8.16
C MET A 309 -21.72 10.11 7.23
N GLN A 310 -20.82 10.88 7.78
CA GLN A 310 -19.95 11.79 7.03
C GLN A 310 -18.71 11.11 6.44
N ARG A 311 -18.55 9.81 6.67
CA ARG A 311 -17.36 9.03 6.27
C ARG A 311 -16.04 9.72 6.68
N LYS A 312 -16.05 10.45 7.80
CA LYS A 312 -14.87 11.13 8.33
C LYS A 312 -14.03 10.10 9.07
N LEU A 313 -12.83 9.90 8.57
CA LEU A 313 -11.86 8.91 9.05
C LEU A 313 -11.14 9.43 10.32
N PRO A 314 -11.43 8.89 11.51
CA PRO A 314 -10.67 9.28 12.70
C PRO A 314 -9.24 8.72 12.70
N VAL A 315 -8.92 7.80 11.79
CA VAL A 315 -7.69 6.99 11.84
C VAL A 315 -6.91 7.04 10.51
N GLU A 316 -6.81 8.23 9.90
CA GLU A 316 -5.97 8.42 8.70
C GLU A 316 -4.55 7.88 8.88
N ARG A 317 -3.97 8.07 10.09
CA ARG A 317 -2.64 7.54 10.43
C ARG A 317 -2.56 6.02 10.31
N ALA A 318 -3.58 5.28 10.75
CA ALA A 318 -3.56 3.82 10.69
C ALA A 318 -3.64 3.31 9.23
N VAL A 319 -4.42 3.99 8.39
CA VAL A 319 -4.52 3.65 6.96
C VAL A 319 -3.20 3.91 6.24
N LEU A 320 -2.57 5.04 6.53
CA LEU A 320 -1.32 5.44 5.89
C LEU A 320 -0.09 4.71 6.46
N GLN A 321 -0.20 3.99 7.58
CA GLN A 321 0.93 3.25 8.18
C GLN A 321 1.55 2.21 7.22
N HIS A 322 0.76 1.63 6.34
CA HIS A 322 1.21 0.63 5.36
C HIS A 322 2.06 1.21 4.23
N LEU A 323 2.05 2.55 4.07
CA LEU A 323 2.82 3.22 3.03
C LEU A 323 4.26 3.51 3.50
N PRO A 324 5.25 3.43 2.60
CA PRO A 324 6.60 3.95 2.86
C PRO A 324 6.56 5.43 3.29
N ARG A 325 7.54 5.85 4.11
CA ARG A 325 7.57 7.20 4.69
C ARG A 325 7.44 8.32 3.64
N GLY A 326 8.11 8.17 2.48
CA GLY A 326 8.05 9.15 1.39
C GLY A 326 6.63 9.29 0.82
N LEU A 327 6.01 8.18 0.41
CA LEU A 327 4.64 8.17 -0.13
C LEU A 327 3.61 8.65 0.88
N ARG A 328 3.75 8.30 2.15
CA ARG A 328 2.90 8.79 3.23
C ARG A 328 2.94 10.32 3.32
N ALA A 329 4.15 10.88 3.25
CA ALA A 329 4.34 12.33 3.29
C ALA A 329 3.71 13.03 2.07
N GLU A 330 3.84 12.44 0.89
CA GLU A 330 3.24 12.97 -0.34
C GLU A 330 1.71 12.95 -0.29
N VAL A 331 1.13 11.82 0.15
CA VAL A 331 -0.33 11.69 0.28
C VAL A 331 -0.87 12.66 1.32
N ALA A 332 -0.26 12.72 2.51
CA ALA A 332 -0.66 13.65 3.56
C ALA A 332 -0.53 15.12 3.10
N ALA A 333 0.55 15.47 2.39
CA ALA A 333 0.72 16.79 1.82
C ALA A 333 -0.36 17.10 0.77
N SER A 334 -0.65 16.16 -0.14
CA SER A 334 -1.70 16.35 -1.16
C SER A 334 -3.08 16.63 -0.56
N VAL A 335 -3.43 15.94 0.54
CA VAL A 335 -4.74 16.05 1.20
C VAL A 335 -4.85 17.31 2.07
N HIS A 336 -3.83 17.63 2.87
CA HIS A 336 -3.95 18.64 3.92
C HIS A 336 -3.30 19.99 3.59
N LEU A 337 -2.33 20.03 2.68
CA LEU A 337 -1.64 21.27 2.31
C LEU A 337 -2.58 22.37 1.78
N PRO A 338 -3.61 22.07 0.95
CA PRO A 338 -4.54 23.08 0.49
C PRO A 338 -5.30 23.76 1.64
N ALA A 339 -5.65 23.01 2.68
CA ALA A 339 -6.32 23.56 3.87
C ALA A 339 -5.38 24.43 4.70
N LEU A 340 -4.13 24.02 4.91
CA LEU A 340 -3.13 24.80 5.65
C LEU A 340 -2.75 26.11 4.94
N ARG A 341 -2.69 26.11 3.62
CA ARG A 341 -2.39 27.35 2.86
C ARG A 341 -3.45 28.43 2.99
N ARG A 342 -4.66 28.08 3.38
CA ARG A 342 -5.75 29.05 3.66
C ARG A 342 -5.56 29.75 5.01
N VAL A 343 -4.75 29.18 5.90
CA VAL A 343 -4.50 29.72 7.23
C VAL A 343 -3.51 30.87 7.13
N GLY A 344 -3.95 32.07 7.53
CA GLY A 344 -3.16 33.29 7.43
C GLY A 344 -1.80 33.27 8.15
N LEU A 345 -1.68 32.44 9.19
CA LEU A 345 -0.45 32.24 9.94
C LEU A 345 0.69 31.68 9.08
N PHE A 346 0.36 30.84 8.11
CA PHE A 346 1.33 30.11 7.27
C PHE A 346 1.61 30.79 5.93
N HIS A 347 1.06 31.98 5.72
CA HIS A 347 1.37 32.76 4.52
C HIS A 347 2.86 33.11 4.49
N GLY A 348 3.52 32.73 3.39
CA GLY A 348 4.96 32.95 3.22
C GLY A 348 5.87 31.86 3.76
N TRP A 349 5.33 30.80 4.39
CA TRP A 349 6.14 29.67 4.79
C TRP A 349 6.52 28.78 3.60
N GLY A 350 7.76 28.29 3.61
CA GLY A 350 8.27 27.40 2.57
C GLY A 350 7.49 26.08 2.52
N HIS A 351 7.44 25.47 1.32
CA HIS A 351 6.71 24.24 1.07
C HIS A 351 7.18 23.08 1.97
N GLU A 352 8.48 23.05 2.29
CA GLU A 352 9.08 21.98 3.09
C GLU A 352 8.63 22.05 4.57
N VAL A 353 8.58 23.26 5.12
CA VAL A 353 8.07 23.49 6.50
C VAL A 353 6.61 23.02 6.61
N LEU A 354 5.78 23.39 5.64
CA LEU A 354 4.37 23.00 5.63
C LEU A 354 4.20 21.48 5.46
N ARG A 355 5.07 20.84 4.69
CA ARG A 355 5.06 19.38 4.49
C ARG A 355 5.38 18.64 5.79
N GLN A 356 6.38 19.08 6.55
CA GLN A 356 6.69 18.49 7.85
C GLN A 356 5.58 18.73 8.87
N LEU A 357 4.98 19.93 8.85
CA LEU A 357 3.87 20.28 9.72
C LEU A 357 2.65 19.39 9.50
N VAL A 358 2.30 19.13 8.22
CA VAL A 358 1.18 18.28 7.83
C VAL A 358 1.27 16.89 8.47
N LEU A 359 2.45 16.30 8.54
CA LEU A 359 2.65 14.96 9.09
C LEU A 359 2.39 14.87 10.61
N ARG A 360 2.40 16.01 11.30
CA ARG A 360 2.21 16.13 12.75
C ARG A 360 0.81 16.59 13.14
N LEU A 361 0.00 17.04 12.17
CA LEU A 361 -1.38 17.40 12.42
C LEU A 361 -2.22 16.20 12.86
N ARG A 362 -3.13 16.45 13.82
CA ARG A 362 -4.07 15.47 14.34
C ARG A 362 -5.49 15.96 14.06
N PRO A 363 -6.28 15.28 13.22
CA PRO A 363 -7.67 15.64 13.03
C PRO A 363 -8.48 15.33 14.29
N GLN A 364 -9.33 16.27 14.69
CA GLN A 364 -10.28 16.13 15.81
C GLN A 364 -11.64 16.67 15.38
N VAL A 365 -12.72 15.98 15.78
CA VAL A 365 -14.10 16.36 15.48
C VAL A 365 -14.82 16.67 16.78
N PHE A 366 -15.30 17.90 16.90
CA PHE A 366 -16.09 18.38 18.04
C PHE A 366 -17.56 18.41 17.71
N GLY A 367 -18.38 17.98 18.68
CA GLY A 367 -19.83 17.97 18.55
C GLY A 367 -20.49 19.30 18.95
N PRO A 368 -21.79 19.47 18.63
CA PRO A 368 -22.56 20.66 19.01
C PRO A 368 -22.55 20.89 20.53
N GLY A 369 -22.26 22.12 20.96
CA GLY A 369 -22.19 22.50 22.37
C GLY A 369 -20.98 21.94 23.11
N GLU A 370 -19.95 21.49 22.42
CA GLU A 370 -18.72 20.99 23.02
C GLU A 370 -17.67 22.11 23.14
N PHE A 371 -17.09 22.26 24.33
CA PHE A 371 -16.00 23.18 24.54
C PHE A 371 -14.71 22.60 23.95
N VAL A 372 -14.06 23.33 23.06
CA VAL A 372 -12.74 22.99 22.55
C VAL A 372 -11.66 23.36 23.56
N CYS A 373 -11.80 24.52 24.17
CA CYS A 373 -10.97 24.96 25.28
C CYS A 373 -11.75 25.90 26.21
N ARG A 374 -11.35 25.95 27.47
CA ARG A 374 -11.92 26.85 28.48
C ARG A 374 -10.86 27.84 28.94
N ARG A 375 -11.27 29.05 29.25
CA ARG A 375 -10.40 30.08 29.82
C ARG A 375 -9.76 29.57 31.09
N GLY A 376 -8.46 29.79 31.21
CA GLY A 376 -7.65 29.36 32.36
C GLY A 376 -7.04 27.97 32.23
N ASP A 377 -7.54 27.10 31.31
CA ASP A 377 -6.92 25.81 31.05
C ASP A 377 -5.49 25.97 30.52
N VAL A 378 -4.63 25.02 30.82
CA VAL A 378 -3.28 24.99 30.27
C VAL A 378 -3.34 24.56 28.81
N GLY A 379 -2.81 25.41 27.93
CA GLY A 379 -2.81 25.15 26.49
C GLY A 379 -1.56 24.38 26.05
N HIS A 380 -1.74 23.18 25.53
CA HIS A 380 -0.68 22.36 24.96
C HIS A 380 -0.80 22.20 23.44
N GLU A 381 -1.88 22.70 22.87
CA GLU A 381 -2.22 22.50 21.46
C GLU A 381 -2.80 23.79 20.87
N MET A 382 -2.60 23.99 19.56
CA MET A 382 -3.31 24.97 18.78
C MET A 382 -4.22 24.29 17.77
N TYR A 383 -5.23 25.00 17.31
CA TYR A 383 -6.27 24.44 16.47
C TYR A 383 -6.45 25.28 15.21
N PHE A 384 -6.65 24.60 14.09
CA PHE A 384 -6.99 25.17 12.78
C PHE A 384 -8.36 24.66 12.37
N ILE A 385 -9.24 25.55 11.99
CA ILE A 385 -10.60 25.21 11.59
C ILE A 385 -10.58 24.77 10.12
N ARG A 386 -10.77 23.45 9.92
CA ARG A 386 -10.91 22.88 8.58
C ARG A 386 -12.31 23.09 8.04
N GLU A 387 -13.33 22.81 8.87
CA GLU A 387 -14.73 22.87 8.52
C GLU A 387 -15.56 23.11 9.77
N GLY A 388 -16.63 23.90 9.66
CA GLY A 388 -17.51 24.18 10.77
C GLY A 388 -17.39 25.60 11.31
N ARG A 389 -18.07 25.87 12.45
CA ARG A 389 -18.10 27.19 13.12
C ARG A 389 -17.96 27.02 14.61
N LEU A 390 -17.11 27.86 15.19
CA LEU A 390 -16.87 27.91 16.63
C LEU A 390 -17.28 29.27 17.18
N ALA A 391 -17.89 29.30 18.35
CA ALA A 391 -18.21 30.53 19.07
C ALA A 391 -17.17 30.79 20.15
N VAL A 392 -16.63 31.99 20.18
CA VAL A 392 -15.93 32.52 21.34
C VAL A 392 -16.99 33.03 22.31
N VAL A 393 -17.05 32.44 23.50
CA VAL A 393 -18.11 32.78 24.49
C VAL A 393 -17.51 33.43 25.74
N ALA A 394 -18.28 34.28 26.37
CA ALA A 394 -17.89 34.94 27.60
C ALA A 394 -17.78 33.95 28.78
N GLU A 395 -17.48 34.44 29.99
CA GLU A 395 -17.36 33.60 31.18
C GLU A 395 -18.64 32.91 31.58
N ASP A 396 -19.78 33.49 31.21
CA ASP A 396 -21.12 32.93 31.42
C ASP A 396 -21.40 31.66 30.58
N GLY A 397 -20.54 31.39 29.58
CA GLY A 397 -20.68 30.24 28.66
C GLY A 397 -21.84 30.36 27.68
N VAL A 398 -22.56 31.48 27.65
CA VAL A 398 -23.76 31.71 26.83
C VAL A 398 -23.58 32.88 25.88
N THR A 399 -23.05 34.01 26.36
CA THR A 399 -22.89 35.22 25.55
C THR A 399 -21.79 35.03 24.50
N GLN A 400 -22.22 35.07 23.23
CA GLN A 400 -21.30 34.89 22.08
C GLN A 400 -20.60 36.22 21.78
N LEU A 401 -19.27 36.24 21.87
CA LEU A 401 -18.44 37.40 21.59
C LEU A 401 -18.01 37.48 20.13
N ALA A 402 -17.66 36.32 19.52
CA ALA A 402 -17.25 36.23 18.12
C ALA A 402 -17.53 34.83 17.56
N VAL A 403 -17.56 34.71 16.24
CA VAL A 403 -17.64 33.42 15.53
C VAL A 403 -16.38 33.22 14.71
N LEU A 404 -15.74 32.08 14.93
CA LEU A 404 -14.59 31.63 14.15
C LEU A 404 -15.07 30.64 13.08
N GLY A 405 -14.70 30.88 11.83
CA GLY A 405 -15.04 30.05 10.68
C GLY A 405 -13.87 29.33 10.08
N GLU A 406 -14.10 28.69 8.95
CA GLU A 406 -13.10 27.93 8.17
C GLU A 406 -11.87 28.79 7.82
N GLY A 407 -10.67 28.21 7.98
CA GLY A 407 -9.39 28.86 7.71
C GLY A 407 -8.85 29.72 8.85
N LEU A 408 -9.63 29.93 9.93
CA LEU A 408 -9.13 30.61 11.13
C LEU A 408 -8.45 29.62 12.07
N TYR A 409 -7.64 30.15 12.97
CA TYR A 409 -6.88 29.38 13.95
C TYR A 409 -6.98 30.04 15.32
N PHE A 410 -6.66 29.29 16.37
CA PHE A 410 -6.62 29.78 17.74
C PHE A 410 -5.75 28.92 18.64
N GLY A 411 -5.36 29.47 19.78
CA GLY A 411 -4.54 28.76 20.78
C GLY A 411 -3.03 28.88 20.56
N GLU A 412 -2.58 29.65 19.57
CA GLU A 412 -1.21 29.92 19.20
C GLU A 412 -0.41 30.58 20.35
N ILE A 413 -1.05 31.45 21.10
CA ILE A 413 -0.44 32.19 22.22
C ILE A 413 0.10 31.24 23.30
N SER A 414 -0.57 30.12 23.52
CA SER A 414 -0.19 29.13 24.52
C SER A 414 1.01 28.27 24.10
N LEU A 415 1.31 28.20 22.80
CA LEU A 415 2.38 27.39 22.25
C LEU A 415 3.69 28.16 22.10
N ILE A 416 3.59 29.45 21.78
CA ILE A 416 4.74 30.30 21.54
C ILE A 416 5.19 30.87 22.88
N ASN A 417 6.42 30.56 23.27
CA ASN A 417 7.02 31.13 24.47
C ASN A 417 7.49 32.56 24.17
N ILE A 418 6.58 33.54 24.22
CA ILE A 418 6.91 34.94 24.04
C ILE A 418 7.27 35.52 25.39
N LYS A 419 8.46 36.15 25.46
CA LYS A 419 8.94 36.85 26.65
C LYS A 419 8.02 38.05 26.94
N GLY A 420 7.70 38.30 28.21
CA GLY A 420 6.75 39.35 28.58
C GLY A 420 5.27 39.01 28.46
N ASN A 421 4.94 37.76 28.09
CA ASN A 421 3.55 37.30 28.04
C ASN A 421 2.98 37.14 29.45
N THR A 422 2.02 38.00 29.85
CA THR A 422 1.35 37.96 31.16
C THR A 422 0.34 36.83 31.30
N ALA A 423 -0.17 36.26 30.20
CA ALA A 423 -1.12 35.14 30.20
C ALA A 423 -0.44 33.77 30.37
N GLY A 424 0.88 33.66 30.11
CA GLY A 424 1.62 32.41 30.14
C GLY A 424 1.05 31.39 29.16
N ASN A 425 0.99 30.11 29.57
CA ASN A 425 0.42 29.00 28.77
C ASN A 425 -1.10 28.82 28.95
N ARG A 426 -1.78 29.77 29.58
CA ARG A 426 -3.22 29.61 29.86
C ARG A 426 -4.09 30.11 28.70
N ARG A 427 -5.20 29.41 28.46
CA ARG A 427 -6.22 29.81 27.48
C ARG A 427 -6.85 31.15 27.88
N THR A 428 -6.97 32.00 26.89
CA THR A 428 -7.51 33.38 27.08
C THR A 428 -9.01 33.48 26.94
N ALA A 429 -9.65 32.52 26.27
CA ALA A 429 -11.07 32.52 25.93
C ALA A 429 -11.70 31.13 26.05
N ASN A 430 -13.04 31.10 26.20
CA ASN A 430 -13.84 29.89 26.05
C ASN A 430 -14.24 29.73 24.58
N ILE A 431 -14.00 28.58 24.00
CA ILE A 431 -14.35 28.29 22.60
C ILE A 431 -15.26 27.08 22.57
N LEU A 432 -16.46 27.27 21.99
CA LEU A 432 -17.54 26.31 21.92
C LEU A 432 -17.84 25.97 20.45
N SER A 433 -18.08 24.70 20.14
CA SER A 433 -18.52 24.29 18.82
C SER A 433 -20.03 24.53 18.66
N ILE A 434 -20.44 25.31 17.63
CA ILE A 434 -21.86 25.60 17.34
C ILE A 434 -22.55 24.37 16.73
N GLY A 435 -21.87 23.69 15.82
CA GLY A 435 -22.29 22.47 15.17
C GLY A 435 -21.24 21.38 15.31
N TYR A 436 -21.17 20.49 14.34
CA TYR A 436 -20.00 19.63 14.21
C TYR A 436 -18.90 20.42 13.53
N SER A 437 -17.73 20.44 14.15
CA SER A 437 -16.58 21.18 13.65
C SER A 437 -15.35 20.27 13.56
N ASP A 438 -14.71 20.27 12.40
CA ASP A 438 -13.49 19.55 12.15
C ASP A 438 -12.30 20.46 12.33
N LEU A 439 -11.43 20.12 13.23
CA LEU A 439 -10.23 20.88 13.56
C LEU A 439 -9.00 20.04 13.29
N PHE A 440 -7.92 20.69 12.88
CA PHE A 440 -6.59 20.14 12.99
C PHE A 440 -5.96 20.65 14.28
N CYS A 441 -5.45 19.73 15.05
CA CYS A 441 -4.74 20.00 16.29
C CYS A 441 -3.23 19.85 16.06
N LEU A 442 -2.43 20.78 16.57
CA LEU A 442 -0.97 20.77 16.55
C LEU A 442 -0.44 20.91 17.98
N GLY A 443 0.31 19.92 18.43
CA GLY A 443 0.92 19.92 19.75
C GLY A 443 2.11 20.89 19.86
N LYS A 444 2.36 21.38 21.08
CA LYS A 444 3.49 22.28 21.39
C LYS A 444 4.82 21.64 21.06
N GLU A 445 5.00 20.37 21.41
CA GLU A 445 6.23 19.62 21.18
C GLU A 445 6.47 19.40 19.68
N ASP A 446 5.41 18.98 18.96
CA ASP A 446 5.45 18.78 17.51
C ASP A 446 5.81 20.08 16.76
N LEU A 447 5.26 21.22 17.21
CA LEU A 447 5.56 22.53 16.64
C LEU A 447 7.00 22.97 16.97
N ALA A 448 7.45 22.81 18.20
CA ALA A 448 8.79 23.19 18.63
C ALA A 448 9.87 22.42 17.85
N GLU A 449 9.65 21.14 17.60
CA GLU A 449 10.56 20.30 16.81
C GLU A 449 10.67 20.79 15.35
N VAL A 450 9.53 21.13 14.72
CA VAL A 450 9.55 21.71 13.35
C VAL A 450 10.24 23.07 13.34
N LEU A 451 9.94 23.96 14.30
CA LEU A 451 10.53 25.30 14.36
C LEU A 451 12.02 25.28 14.69
N ALA A 452 12.53 24.22 15.33
CA ALA A 452 13.98 24.05 15.55
C ALA A 452 14.74 23.84 14.25
N GLU A 453 14.15 23.14 13.28
CA GLU A 453 14.75 22.91 11.96
C GLU A 453 14.63 24.14 11.03
N PHE A 454 13.64 25.02 11.27
CA PHE A 454 13.32 26.15 10.38
C PHE A 454 13.30 27.50 11.14
N PRO A 455 14.46 28.12 11.40
CA PRO A 455 14.55 29.33 12.20
C PRO A 455 13.78 30.53 11.63
N HIS A 456 13.68 30.65 10.30
CA HIS A 456 12.89 31.70 9.67
C HIS A 456 11.38 31.58 9.96
N ALA A 457 10.86 30.36 10.00
CA ALA A 457 9.46 30.12 10.36
C ALA A 457 9.21 30.46 11.83
N ARG A 458 10.18 30.16 12.70
CA ARG A 458 10.15 30.49 14.13
C ARG A 458 10.07 32.00 14.35
N THR A 459 10.95 32.78 13.72
CA THR A 459 10.95 34.26 13.87
C THR A 459 9.66 34.88 13.33
N ALA A 460 9.12 34.38 12.22
CA ALA A 460 7.84 34.84 11.67
C ALA A 460 6.67 34.55 12.62
N MET A 461 6.66 33.37 13.25
CA MET A 461 5.61 32.98 14.20
C MET A 461 5.70 33.75 15.50
N GLU A 462 6.91 33.99 16.03
CA GLU A 462 7.14 34.81 17.21
C GLU A 462 6.72 36.27 16.99
N ALA A 463 7.03 36.83 15.79
CA ALA A 463 6.61 38.19 15.43
C ALA A 463 5.07 38.32 15.38
N LYS A 464 4.38 37.31 14.78
CA LYS A 464 2.90 37.30 14.71
C LYS A 464 2.26 37.14 16.09
N GLY A 465 2.81 36.25 16.90
CA GLY A 465 2.35 36.05 18.28
C GLY A 465 2.52 37.31 19.13
N ARG A 466 3.63 38.05 18.95
CA ARG A 466 3.89 39.33 19.59
C ARG A 466 2.89 40.42 19.20
N GLU A 467 2.57 40.52 17.89
CA GLU A 467 1.53 41.43 17.37
C GLU A 467 0.18 41.15 18.03
N LEU A 468 -0.21 39.89 18.16
CA LEU A 468 -1.45 39.47 18.80
C LEU A 468 -1.49 39.82 20.29
N LEU A 469 -0.40 39.56 21.03
CA LEU A 469 -0.29 39.90 22.47
C LEU A 469 -0.35 41.40 22.73
N LEU A 470 0.27 42.19 21.86
CA LEU A 470 0.17 43.67 21.90
C LEU A 470 -1.25 44.14 21.67
N GLY A 471 -1.93 43.60 20.65
CA GLY A 471 -3.34 43.89 20.36
C GLY A 471 -4.30 43.54 21.48
N MET A 472 -3.97 42.53 22.32
CA MET A 472 -4.75 42.12 23.48
C MET A 472 -4.35 42.85 24.79
N GLY A 473 -3.34 43.70 24.77
CA GLY A 473 -2.83 44.34 25.98
C GLY A 473 -2.23 43.37 27.00
N ARG A 474 -1.70 42.26 26.55
CA ARG A 474 -1.17 41.16 27.40
C ARG A 474 0.35 41.02 27.28
N LEU A 475 1.04 41.93 26.63
CA LEU A 475 2.49 41.97 26.53
C LEU A 475 3.06 43.05 27.48
N ASP A 476 3.85 42.64 28.44
CA ASP A 476 4.65 43.56 29.26
C ASP A 476 5.98 43.81 28.54
N THR A 477 6.07 44.98 27.89
CA THR A 477 7.25 45.38 27.12
C THR A 477 8.47 45.63 28.02
N GLY A 478 8.24 46.00 29.30
CA GLY A 478 9.33 46.15 30.27
C GLY A 478 9.94 44.81 30.68
N ALA A 479 9.09 43.83 30.99
CA ALA A 479 9.52 42.46 31.29
C ALA A 479 10.17 41.79 30.07
N GLU A 480 9.70 42.07 28.85
CA GLU A 480 10.31 41.59 27.62
C GLU A 480 11.73 42.13 27.42
N ALA A 481 11.92 43.43 27.58
CA ALA A 481 13.23 44.06 27.47
C ALA A 481 14.22 43.56 28.55
N ALA A 482 13.73 43.35 29.77
CA ALA A 482 14.54 42.80 30.88
C ALA A 482 14.96 41.33 30.58
N ALA A 483 14.05 40.52 30.07
CA ALA A 483 14.33 39.13 29.67
C ALA A 483 15.32 39.05 28.50
N ALA A 484 15.20 39.92 27.50
CA ALA A 484 16.14 40.00 26.38
C ALA A 484 17.54 40.44 26.84
N ALA A 485 17.63 41.40 27.80
CA ALA A 485 18.90 41.84 28.39
C ALA A 485 19.56 40.70 29.18
N ALA A 486 18.79 39.95 29.98
CA ALA A 486 19.30 38.81 30.74
C ALA A 486 19.82 37.67 29.83
N GLU A 487 19.16 37.43 28.69
CA GLU A 487 19.61 36.43 27.72
C GLU A 487 20.89 36.84 27.01
N ALA A 488 20.99 38.11 26.58
CA ALA A 488 22.23 38.67 26.02
C ALA A 488 23.41 38.65 27.00
N GLU A 489 23.13 38.77 28.28
CA GLU A 489 24.16 38.63 29.33
C GLU A 489 24.55 37.15 29.51
N ALA A 490 23.59 36.24 29.53
CA ALA A 490 23.84 34.79 29.59
C ALA A 490 24.62 34.28 28.36
N GLU A 491 24.31 34.76 27.16
CA GLU A 491 25.08 34.45 25.95
C GLU A 491 26.52 34.94 26.04
N ARG A 492 26.72 36.17 26.54
CA ARG A 492 28.08 36.68 26.77
C ARG A 492 28.87 35.85 27.77
N GLN A 493 28.21 35.39 28.85
CA GLN A 493 28.83 34.50 29.84
C GLN A 493 29.16 33.13 29.22
N LEU A 494 28.25 32.58 28.39
CA LEU A 494 28.46 31.30 27.70
C LEU A 494 29.64 31.38 26.72
N GLN A 495 29.73 32.45 25.93
CA GLN A 495 30.86 32.70 25.04
C GLN A 495 32.18 32.86 25.85
N GLY A 496 32.12 33.55 27.00
CA GLY A 496 33.27 33.64 27.89
C GLY A 496 33.75 32.29 28.44
N LEU A 497 32.81 31.41 28.78
CA LEU A 497 33.09 30.04 29.21
C LEU A 497 33.64 29.16 28.08
N GLU A 498 33.13 29.29 26.87
CA GLU A 498 33.64 28.59 25.69
C GLU A 498 35.10 28.96 25.39
N VAL A 499 35.43 30.25 25.39
CA VAL A 499 36.81 30.74 25.22
C VAL A 499 37.72 30.23 26.35
N ALA A 500 37.23 30.23 27.60
CA ALA A 500 37.99 29.69 28.73
C ALA A 500 38.22 28.17 28.59
N LEU A 501 37.20 27.41 28.11
CA LEU A 501 37.31 25.98 27.86
C LEU A 501 38.33 25.66 26.77
N GLU A 502 38.29 26.38 25.64
CA GLU A 502 39.29 26.26 24.59
C GLU A 502 40.71 26.58 25.09
N GLY A 503 40.83 27.60 25.92
CA GLY A 503 42.09 27.93 26.60
C GLY A 503 42.63 26.82 27.51
N LEU A 504 41.74 26.17 28.27
CA LEU A 504 42.08 25.02 29.10
C LEU A 504 42.42 23.78 28.26
N GLN A 505 41.68 23.50 27.19
CA GLN A 505 41.99 22.40 26.26
C GLN A 505 43.37 22.59 25.61
N THR A 506 43.70 23.83 25.22
CA THR A 506 45.01 24.15 24.63
C THR A 506 46.15 23.97 25.65
N ARG A 507 45.92 24.37 26.91
CA ARG A 507 46.91 24.16 28.00
C ARG A 507 47.09 22.67 28.31
N ALA A 508 46.00 21.91 28.36
CA ALA A 508 46.05 20.47 28.59
C ALA A 508 46.82 19.75 27.47
N ALA A 509 46.53 20.11 26.21
CA ALA A 509 47.24 19.56 25.04
C ALA A 509 48.77 19.89 25.11
N ARG A 510 49.15 21.11 25.50
CA ARG A 510 50.57 21.47 25.70
C ARG A 510 51.23 20.68 26.81
N LEU A 511 50.54 20.48 27.93
CA LEU A 511 51.07 19.68 29.06
C LEU A 511 51.22 18.21 28.67
N LEU A 512 50.27 17.64 27.92
CA LEU A 512 50.38 16.30 27.39
C LEU A 512 51.58 16.14 26.44
N ALA A 513 51.76 17.08 25.51
CA ALA A 513 52.89 17.08 24.61
C ALA A 513 54.23 17.23 25.38
N GLN A 514 54.27 18.02 26.44
CA GLN A 514 55.47 18.11 27.30
C GLN A 514 55.74 16.82 28.07
N LEU A 515 54.72 16.15 28.58
CA LEU A 515 54.82 14.86 29.24
C LEU A 515 55.33 13.77 28.29
N GLU A 516 54.77 13.71 27.09
CA GLU A 516 55.22 12.77 26.03
C GLU A 516 56.68 13.02 25.63
N ALA A 517 57.04 14.28 25.43
CA ALA A 517 58.42 14.65 25.12
C ALA A 517 59.40 14.34 26.29
N SER A 518 58.95 14.46 27.56
CA SER A 518 59.76 14.07 28.71
C SER A 518 59.88 12.56 28.86
N ALA A 519 58.79 11.83 28.62
CA ALA A 519 58.80 10.36 28.60
C ALA A 519 59.71 9.81 27.52
N LEU A 520 59.67 10.38 26.30
CA LEU A 520 60.57 10.02 25.22
C LEU A 520 62.04 10.28 25.59
N ARG A 521 62.32 11.42 26.20
CA ARG A 521 63.69 11.73 26.68
C ARG A 521 64.18 10.74 27.74
N MET A 522 63.33 10.35 28.69
CA MET A 522 63.63 9.33 29.68
C MET A 522 63.87 7.94 29.03
N ALA A 523 63.01 7.54 28.10
CA ALA A 523 63.19 6.29 27.37
C ALA A 523 64.53 6.22 26.62
N LEU A 524 64.86 7.29 25.91
CA LEU A 524 66.17 7.40 25.23
C LEU A 524 67.36 7.39 26.22
N ARG A 525 67.18 7.93 27.43
CA ARG A 525 68.22 7.92 28.46
C ARG A 525 68.38 6.53 29.07
N ILE A 526 67.29 5.82 29.30
CA ILE A 526 67.30 4.41 29.73
C ILE A 526 67.99 3.54 28.67
N GLN A 527 67.63 3.67 27.41
CA GLN A 527 68.26 2.93 26.30
C GLN A 527 69.79 3.19 26.21
N ARG A 528 70.23 4.43 26.40
CA ARG A 528 71.65 4.75 26.46
C ARG A 528 72.36 4.13 27.68
N LEU A 529 71.75 4.12 28.84
CA LEU A 529 72.28 3.50 30.03
C LEU A 529 72.32 1.97 29.90
N GLU A 530 71.30 1.38 29.34
CA GLU A 530 71.28 -0.06 29.01
C GLU A 530 72.39 -0.43 28.02
N GLY A 531 72.59 0.36 26.95
CA GLY A 531 73.70 0.18 26.00
C GLY A 531 75.06 0.32 26.67
N GLN A 532 75.24 1.24 27.63
CA GLN A 532 76.49 1.39 28.42
C GLN A 532 76.68 0.24 29.40
N LEU A 533 75.63 -0.34 29.94
CA LEU A 533 75.69 -1.52 30.81
C LEU A 533 76.08 -2.76 30.02
N HIS A 534 75.51 -2.97 28.83
CA HIS A 534 75.87 -4.04 27.93
C HIS A 534 77.33 -3.97 27.44
N LEU A 535 77.86 -2.74 27.24
CA LEU A 535 79.27 -2.55 26.92
C LEU A 535 80.23 -2.82 28.10
N ARG A 536 79.74 -2.76 29.35
CA ARG A 536 80.52 -3.07 30.55
C ARG A 536 80.49 -4.54 30.99
N THR A 537 79.48 -5.28 30.59
CA THR A 537 79.29 -6.71 30.88
C THR A 537 79.67 -7.66 29.75
N GLY A 538 80.29 -7.14 28.69
CA GLY A 538 80.72 -7.89 27.51
C GLY A 538 81.92 -8.80 27.82
N THR A 539 81.67 -10.08 28.00
CA THR A 539 82.54 -11.22 27.65
C THR A 539 81.78 -12.15 26.73
N PRO A 540 82.45 -12.72 25.74
CA PRO A 540 81.77 -13.38 24.65
C PRO A 540 81.55 -14.85 24.94
N GLN A 541 80.54 -15.45 24.48
CA GLN A 541 80.44 -16.83 24.03
C GLN A 541 79.16 -17.10 23.26
N ASP A 542 79.37 -17.33 21.98
CA ASP A 542 79.02 -18.50 21.17
C ASP A 542 77.61 -18.94 20.98
N THR A 543 77.22 -18.79 19.72
CA THR A 543 76.67 -19.81 18.82
C THR A 543 75.36 -20.53 19.20
N GLU A 544 74.59 -20.54 18.21
CA GLU A 544 73.72 -21.59 17.64
C GLU A 544 72.19 -21.47 17.81
N SER A 545 71.67 -21.43 16.63
CA SER A 545 70.64 -22.33 16.09
C SER A 545 69.17 -21.97 16.31
N ASN A 546 68.63 -21.39 15.28
CA ASN A 546 67.61 -22.05 14.41
C ASN A 546 66.19 -22.21 14.88
N ARG A 547 65.32 -21.75 14.01
CA ARG A 547 64.01 -22.26 13.62
C ARG A 547 62.73 -21.85 14.37
N ASP A 548 61.97 -21.30 13.52
CA ASP A 548 60.60 -21.61 13.12
C ASP A 548 59.42 -20.96 13.86
N ALA A 549 58.73 -20.26 13.02
CA ALA A 549 57.30 -20.34 12.78
C ALA A 549 56.33 -19.75 13.80
N GLY A 550 55.49 -18.88 13.29
CA GLY A 550 54.12 -18.80 13.80
C GLY A 550 53.56 -17.40 13.95
N SER A 551 53.11 -16.84 12.86
CA SER A 551 51.91 -15.97 12.95
C SER A 551 50.77 -16.70 13.61
N PRO A 552 49.88 -16.02 14.37
CA PRO A 552 48.62 -15.61 13.75
C PRO A 552 48.04 -14.28 14.21
N GLN A 553 47.33 -13.72 13.26
CA GLN A 553 46.17 -12.87 13.21
C GLN A 553 45.37 -12.64 14.50
N GLY A 554 45.02 -11.40 14.68
CA GLY A 554 43.83 -10.69 15.06
C GLY A 554 42.88 -11.21 16.17
N PRO A 555 41.90 -10.40 16.63
CA PRO A 555 40.89 -9.67 15.83
C PRO A 555 41.00 -8.15 15.90
#